data_78c7319fc0260968bf09ff152f93db8f
#
_entry.id   78c7319fc0260968bf09ff152f93db8f
#
_cell.length_a   1.000
_cell.length_b   1.000
_cell.length_c   1.000
_cell.angle_alpha   90.00
_cell.angle_beta   90.00
_cell.angle_gamma   90.00
#
_symmetry.space_group_name_H-M   'P 1'
#
loop_
_entity.id
_entity.type
_entity.pdbx_description
1 polymer ?
#
loop_
_entity_poly.entity_id
_entity_poly.type
_entity_poly.pdbx_seq_one_letter_code
_entity_poly.pdbx_strand_id
1 'polypeptide(L)'
;MDDANVPSLLSLPFLGAIAADDPIYLATKTFILSRQNPYYYQGEALAGIGSEHTPPEYVWPIAVAMEGLVAKSEPVKSAKLATIAATTAGTGQCHEGVHKDDPTQFTRTWFSWANMTYCQLALDYVRDQEKEVAL
;
A
#
# COMPACT_ATOMS: atom_id res chain seq x y z
N MET A 1 12.85 -10.13 -5.41
CA MET A 1 11.71 -9.36 -5.91
C MET A 1 10.50 -9.67 -5.04
N ASP A 2 9.58 -8.73 -4.97
CA ASP A 2 8.34 -8.85 -4.20
C ASP A 2 7.21 -8.24 -5.02
N ASP A 3 6.04 -8.84 -4.99
CA ASP A 3 4.85 -8.32 -5.63
C ASP A 3 3.78 -7.93 -4.60
N ALA A 4 2.69 -7.32 -5.03
CA ALA A 4 1.66 -6.77 -4.14
C ALA A 4 0.78 -7.82 -3.45
N ASN A 5 0.83 -9.08 -3.85
CA ASN A 5 -0.01 -10.12 -3.25
C ASN A 5 0.40 -10.39 -1.79
N VAL A 6 -0.54 -10.32 -0.88
CA VAL A 6 -0.34 -10.66 0.54
C VAL A 6 -0.60 -12.16 0.74
N PRO A 7 0.28 -12.89 1.41
CA PRO A 7 1.50 -12.47 2.09
C PRO A 7 2.63 -12.07 1.15
N SER A 8 3.29 -10.93 1.45
CA SER A 8 4.44 -10.39 0.74
C SER A 8 5.58 -10.13 1.71
N LEU A 9 6.77 -9.86 1.23
CA LEU A 9 7.87 -9.45 2.11
C LEU A 9 7.54 -8.15 2.85
N LEU A 10 6.83 -7.22 2.19
CA LEU A 10 6.35 -5.98 2.82
C LEU A 10 5.42 -6.26 4.00
N SER A 11 4.54 -7.25 3.90
CA SER A 11 3.50 -7.54 4.89
C SER A 11 3.98 -8.31 6.14
N LEU A 12 5.22 -8.78 6.18
CA LEU A 12 5.71 -9.65 7.25
C LEU A 12 5.50 -9.11 8.66
N PRO A 13 5.72 -7.82 8.98
CA PRO A 13 5.42 -7.31 10.32
C PRO A 13 3.93 -7.25 10.63
N PHE A 14 3.10 -6.91 9.65
CA PHE A 14 1.64 -6.91 9.79
C PHE A 14 1.11 -8.31 10.12
N LEU A 15 1.71 -9.34 9.54
CA LEU A 15 1.38 -10.75 9.79
C LEU A 15 2.01 -11.31 11.06
N GLY A 16 2.80 -10.52 11.78
CA GLY A 16 3.47 -10.95 13.01
C GLY A 16 4.66 -11.90 12.81
N ALA A 17 5.17 -11.98 11.58
CA ALA A 17 6.28 -12.90 11.23
C ALA A 17 7.66 -12.34 11.61
N ILE A 18 7.81 -11.01 11.68
CA ILE A 18 9.06 -10.33 12.02
C ILE A 18 8.75 -8.99 12.69
N ALA A 19 9.65 -8.46 13.50
CA ALA A 19 9.51 -7.13 14.07
C ALA A 19 9.68 -6.05 12.98
N ALA A 20 8.87 -4.97 13.06
CA ALA A 20 8.91 -3.88 12.07
C ALA A 20 10.23 -3.08 12.09
N ASP A 21 11.01 -3.18 13.16
CA ASP A 21 12.32 -2.56 13.35
C ASP A 21 13.48 -3.56 13.20
N ASP A 22 13.21 -4.79 12.80
CA ASP A 22 14.25 -5.77 12.51
C ASP A 22 15.15 -5.27 11.35
N PRO A 23 16.48 -5.27 11.51
CA PRO A 23 17.41 -4.76 10.51
C PRO A 23 17.30 -5.46 9.15
N ILE A 24 17.00 -6.76 9.14
CA ILE A 24 16.82 -7.53 7.90
C ILE A 24 15.55 -7.07 7.20
N TYR A 25 14.45 -6.88 7.97
CA TYR A 25 13.21 -6.36 7.41
C TYR A 25 13.37 -4.94 6.86
N LEU A 26 14.05 -4.05 7.59
CA LEU A 26 14.29 -2.68 7.14
C LEU A 26 15.09 -2.62 5.83
N ALA A 27 16.14 -3.44 5.72
CA ALA A 27 16.92 -3.57 4.49
C ALA A 27 16.06 -4.15 3.34
N THR A 28 15.27 -5.18 3.62
CA THR A 28 14.34 -5.80 2.66
C THR A 28 13.30 -4.78 2.19
N LYS A 29 12.68 -4.04 3.11
CA LYS A 29 11.70 -2.99 2.80
C LYS A 29 12.30 -1.90 1.89
N THR A 30 13.51 -1.45 2.20
CA THR A 30 14.22 -0.47 1.36
C THR A 30 14.45 -1.00 -0.06
N PHE A 31 14.83 -2.27 -0.20
CA PHE A 31 15.05 -2.90 -1.50
C PHE A 31 13.74 -3.03 -2.30
N ILE A 32 12.69 -3.59 -1.71
CA ILE A 32 11.42 -3.86 -2.42
C ILE A 32 10.64 -2.59 -2.77
N LEU A 33 10.82 -1.49 -2.03
CA LEU A 33 10.26 -0.17 -2.32
C LEU A 33 11.22 0.71 -3.15
N SER A 34 12.03 0.09 -4.00
CA SER A 34 12.96 0.76 -4.90
C SER A 34 12.89 0.18 -6.31
N ARG A 35 13.50 0.86 -7.28
CA ARG A 35 13.60 0.39 -8.67
C ARG A 35 14.40 -0.92 -8.84
N GLN A 36 15.01 -1.44 -7.80
CA GLN A 36 15.65 -2.76 -7.80
C GLN A 36 14.61 -3.89 -7.75
N ASN A 37 13.40 -3.60 -7.28
CA ASN A 37 12.26 -4.50 -7.41
C ASN A 37 11.56 -4.25 -8.74
N PRO A 38 11.49 -5.24 -9.66
CA PRO A 38 10.87 -5.06 -10.98
C PRO A 38 9.38 -4.74 -10.94
N TYR A 39 8.70 -5.00 -9.83
CA TYR A 39 7.30 -4.65 -9.62
C TYR A 39 7.10 -3.30 -8.93
N TYR A 40 8.16 -2.60 -8.55
CA TYR A 40 8.02 -1.25 -7.99
C TYR A 40 7.92 -0.21 -9.10
N TYR A 41 6.83 0.52 -9.10
CA TYR A 41 6.56 1.61 -10.04
C TYR A 41 6.46 2.93 -9.30
N GLN A 42 6.90 4.00 -9.94
CA GLN A 42 6.81 5.35 -9.43
C GLN A 42 6.39 6.28 -10.56
N GLY A 43 5.29 6.98 -10.37
CA GLY A 43 4.71 7.89 -11.33
C GLY A 43 4.20 9.18 -10.69
N GLU A 44 3.43 9.94 -11.47
CA GLU A 44 2.88 11.24 -11.05
C GLU A 44 1.69 11.07 -10.09
N ALA A 45 0.86 10.06 -10.30
CA ALA A 45 -0.34 9.83 -9.49
C ALA A 45 -0.05 9.04 -8.22
N LEU A 46 0.76 7.98 -8.33
CA LEU A 46 1.12 7.15 -7.19
C LEU A 46 2.42 6.39 -7.41
N ALA A 47 2.98 5.90 -6.30
CA ALA A 47 4.12 4.99 -6.30
C ALA A 47 3.83 3.81 -5.38
N GLY A 48 4.36 2.64 -5.73
CA GLY A 48 4.20 1.42 -4.94
C GLY A 48 4.49 0.16 -5.74
N ILE A 49 4.18 -0.97 -5.12
CA ILE A 49 4.41 -2.28 -5.72
C ILE A 49 3.16 -2.70 -6.51
N GLY A 50 3.37 -3.20 -7.72
CA GLY A 50 2.38 -3.84 -8.57
C GLY A 50 2.50 -5.36 -8.53
N SER A 51 1.96 -6.03 -9.55
CA SER A 51 1.96 -7.49 -9.64
C SER A 51 2.03 -7.94 -11.08
N GLU A 52 2.49 -9.16 -11.31
CA GLU A 52 2.43 -9.83 -12.62
C GLU A 52 1.01 -10.09 -13.12
N HIS A 53 0.01 -10.01 -12.24
CA HIS A 53 -1.41 -10.21 -12.59
C HIS A 53 -2.03 -9.01 -13.30
N THR A 54 -1.37 -7.87 -13.32
CA THR A 54 -1.81 -6.65 -14.01
C THR A 54 -0.74 -6.18 -14.99
N PRO A 55 -1.09 -5.33 -15.97
CA PRO A 55 -0.08 -4.80 -16.89
C PRO A 55 1.05 -4.09 -16.15
N PRO A 56 2.25 -4.00 -16.73
CA PRO A 56 3.34 -3.18 -16.20
C PRO A 56 2.88 -1.75 -15.93
N GLU A 57 3.52 -1.08 -14.97
CA GLU A 57 3.23 0.29 -14.55
C GLU A 57 1.93 0.48 -13.77
N TYR A 58 1.25 -0.62 -13.41
CA TYR A 58 0.09 -0.59 -12.51
C TYR A 58 0.52 -0.88 -11.07
N VAL A 59 0.30 0.10 -10.21
CA VAL A 59 0.50 -0.03 -8.74
C VAL A 59 -0.77 -0.61 -8.12
N TRP A 60 -0.61 -1.51 -7.19
CA TRP A 60 -1.75 -2.08 -6.48
C TRP A 60 -2.07 -1.29 -5.21
N PRO A 61 -3.30 -0.78 -5.04
CA PRO A 61 -3.74 -0.09 -3.82
C PRO A 61 -3.53 -0.92 -2.54
N ILE A 62 -3.61 -2.26 -2.63
CA ILE A 62 -3.35 -3.14 -1.48
C ILE A 62 -1.90 -3.00 -0.98
N ALA A 63 -0.92 -2.85 -1.87
CA ALA A 63 0.47 -2.64 -1.47
C ALA A 63 0.67 -1.24 -0.88
N VAL A 64 0.02 -0.21 -1.42
CA VAL A 64 0.04 1.15 -0.86
C VAL A 64 -0.57 1.16 0.56
N ALA A 65 -1.68 0.46 0.76
CA ALA A 65 -2.29 0.31 2.09
C ALA A 65 -1.36 -0.46 3.04
N MET A 66 -0.69 -1.50 2.56
CA MET A 66 0.27 -2.28 3.36
C MET A 66 1.47 -1.44 3.80
N GLU A 67 1.98 -0.53 2.96
CA GLU A 67 3.02 0.42 3.38
C GLU A 67 2.57 1.26 4.59
N GLY A 68 1.30 1.70 4.60
CA GLY A 68 0.70 2.40 5.74
C GLY A 68 0.56 1.51 6.97
N LEU A 69 0.09 0.27 6.81
CA LEU A 69 -0.12 -0.68 7.92
C LEU A 69 1.18 -1.07 8.64
N VAL A 70 2.29 -1.15 7.91
CA VAL A 70 3.61 -1.44 8.51
C VAL A 70 4.36 -0.18 8.97
N ALA A 71 3.80 1.00 8.73
CA ALA A 71 4.37 2.25 9.19
C ALA A 71 4.03 2.50 10.66
N LYS A 72 5.02 2.96 11.45
CA LYS A 72 4.82 3.46 12.82
C LYS A 72 4.41 4.93 12.85
N SER A 73 4.47 5.63 11.72
CA SER A 73 4.27 7.07 11.59
C SER A 73 2.85 7.38 11.10
N GLU A 74 2.10 8.11 11.89
CA GLU A 74 0.76 8.59 11.57
C GLU A 74 0.70 9.42 10.27
N PRO A 75 1.60 10.39 10.03
CA PRO A 75 1.65 11.10 8.76
C PRO A 75 1.81 10.19 7.54
N VAL A 76 2.55 9.09 7.67
CA VAL A 76 2.69 8.11 6.58
C VAL A 76 1.35 7.39 6.33
N LYS A 77 0.66 6.95 7.39
CA LYS A 77 -0.66 6.31 7.26
C LYS A 77 -1.67 7.24 6.58
N SER A 78 -1.75 8.49 7.04
CA SER A 78 -2.61 9.52 6.46
C SER A 78 -2.31 9.77 4.98
N ALA A 79 -1.03 9.89 4.61
CA ALA A 79 -0.62 10.08 3.22
C ALA A 79 -1.01 8.89 2.33
N LYS A 80 -0.86 7.65 2.81
CA LYS A 80 -1.25 6.45 2.06
C LYS A 80 -2.76 6.35 1.87
N LEU A 81 -3.55 6.67 2.89
CA LEU A 81 -5.01 6.78 2.78
C LEU A 81 -5.42 7.81 1.73
N ALA A 82 -4.82 9.01 1.78
CA ALA A 82 -5.09 10.07 0.81
C ALA A 82 -4.73 9.67 -0.63
N THR A 83 -3.59 9.00 -0.82
CA THR A 83 -3.15 8.51 -2.14
C THR A 83 -4.17 7.53 -2.72
N ILE A 84 -4.62 6.54 -1.95
CA ILE A 84 -5.60 5.56 -2.41
C ILE A 84 -6.94 6.25 -2.73
N ALA A 85 -7.41 7.14 -1.85
CA ALA A 85 -8.66 7.87 -2.06
C ALA A 85 -8.62 8.74 -3.34
N ALA A 86 -7.48 9.35 -3.65
CA ALA A 86 -7.29 10.18 -4.85
C ALA A 86 -7.23 9.36 -6.15
N THR A 87 -7.02 8.05 -6.07
CA THR A 87 -6.85 7.17 -7.24
C THR A 87 -8.04 6.26 -7.51
N THR A 88 -9.21 6.60 -6.98
CA THR A 88 -10.47 5.84 -7.20
C THR A 88 -11.18 6.15 -8.52
N ALA A 89 -10.67 7.09 -9.34
CA ALA A 89 -11.30 7.54 -10.58
C ALA A 89 -12.79 7.93 -10.42
N GLY A 90 -13.17 8.48 -9.27
CA GLY A 90 -14.54 8.87 -8.95
C GLY A 90 -15.49 7.70 -8.64
N THR A 91 -15.03 6.47 -8.61
CA THR A 91 -15.86 5.30 -8.30
C THR A 91 -16.14 5.14 -6.81
N GLY A 92 -15.31 5.75 -5.94
CA GLY A 92 -15.36 5.54 -4.49
C GLY A 92 -14.94 4.12 -4.06
N GLN A 93 -14.28 3.37 -4.94
CA GLN A 93 -13.84 1.99 -4.71
C GLN A 93 -12.34 1.85 -4.95
N CYS A 94 -11.70 0.95 -4.22
CA CYS A 94 -10.33 0.56 -4.52
C CYS A 94 -10.31 -0.43 -5.69
N HIS A 95 -9.37 -0.20 -6.61
CA HIS A 95 -9.13 -1.07 -7.76
C HIS A 95 -8.09 -2.15 -7.44
N GLU A 96 -7.95 -3.14 -8.31
CA GLU A 96 -6.87 -4.12 -8.22
C GLU A 96 -5.52 -3.47 -8.52
N GLY A 97 -5.41 -2.80 -9.67
CA GLY A 97 -4.25 -2.04 -10.09
C GLY A 97 -4.63 -0.71 -10.72
N VAL A 98 -3.83 0.31 -10.48
CA VAL A 98 -4.02 1.68 -10.99
C VAL A 98 -2.73 2.10 -11.69
N HIS A 99 -2.84 2.65 -12.90
CA HIS A 99 -1.69 3.12 -13.64
C HIS A 99 -0.98 4.26 -12.88
N LYS A 100 0.35 4.17 -12.75
CA LYS A 100 1.16 5.06 -11.92
C LYS A 100 1.02 6.56 -12.24
N ASP A 101 0.70 6.91 -13.50
CA ASP A 101 0.62 8.31 -13.96
C ASP A 101 -0.83 8.75 -14.23
N ASP A 102 -1.75 7.83 -14.55
CA ASP A 102 -3.13 8.13 -14.92
C ASP A 102 -4.12 7.27 -14.13
N PRO A 103 -4.72 7.79 -13.05
CA PRO A 103 -5.66 7.03 -12.22
C PRO A 103 -6.96 6.65 -12.93
N THR A 104 -7.25 7.20 -14.11
CA THR A 104 -8.43 6.77 -14.90
C THR A 104 -8.21 5.43 -15.58
N GLN A 105 -6.95 4.96 -15.65
CA GLN A 105 -6.58 3.65 -16.14
C GLN A 105 -6.39 2.69 -14.96
N PHE A 106 -7.31 1.76 -14.81
CA PHE A 106 -7.30 0.79 -13.70
C PHE A 106 -7.84 -0.58 -14.13
N THR A 107 -7.47 -1.60 -13.38
CA THR A 107 -8.06 -2.94 -13.49
C THR A 107 -9.08 -3.13 -12.37
N ARG A 108 -10.20 -3.81 -12.67
CA ARG A 108 -11.32 -4.08 -11.77
C ARG A 108 -11.87 -2.83 -11.09
N THR A 109 -13.04 -2.39 -11.47
CA THR A 109 -13.74 -1.24 -10.87
C THR A 109 -13.93 -1.39 -9.37
N TRP A 110 -14.14 -2.61 -8.89
CA TRP A 110 -14.29 -2.97 -7.50
C TRP A 110 -13.41 -4.19 -7.18
N PHE A 111 -12.58 -4.07 -6.15
CA PHE A 111 -11.71 -5.15 -5.71
C PHE A 111 -11.78 -5.27 -4.18
N SER A 112 -12.52 -6.25 -3.69
CA SER A 112 -12.83 -6.37 -2.26
C SER A 112 -11.60 -6.47 -1.38
N TRP A 113 -10.56 -7.15 -1.84
CA TRP A 113 -9.30 -7.29 -1.11
C TRP A 113 -8.65 -5.93 -0.86
N ALA A 114 -8.56 -5.07 -1.86
CA ALA A 114 -8.03 -3.73 -1.71
C ALA A 114 -8.93 -2.84 -0.84
N ASN A 115 -10.26 -2.91 -1.01
CA ASN A 115 -11.21 -2.19 -0.17
C ASN A 115 -11.05 -2.58 1.31
N MET A 116 -10.93 -3.88 1.61
CA MET A 116 -10.76 -4.35 3.00
C MET A 116 -9.43 -3.92 3.60
N THR A 117 -8.35 -3.94 2.81
CA THR A 117 -7.03 -3.49 3.28
C THR A 117 -7.01 -1.98 3.54
N TYR A 118 -7.69 -1.20 2.68
CA TYR A 118 -7.89 0.24 2.92
C TYR A 118 -8.67 0.49 4.22
N CYS A 119 -9.77 -0.23 4.45
CA CYS A 119 -10.55 -0.11 5.69
C CYS A 119 -9.71 -0.48 6.92
N GLN A 120 -8.88 -1.51 6.82
CA GLN A 120 -7.97 -1.90 7.90
C GLN A 120 -6.97 -0.78 8.22
N LEU A 121 -6.39 -0.14 7.19
CA LEU A 121 -5.49 1.00 7.38
C LEU A 121 -6.22 2.21 8.01
N ALA A 122 -7.45 2.51 7.57
CA ALA A 122 -8.25 3.59 8.12
C ALA A 122 -8.57 3.36 9.61
N LEU A 123 -8.95 2.15 9.98
CA LEU A 123 -9.19 1.78 11.37
C LEU A 123 -7.92 1.86 12.23
N ASP A 124 -6.79 1.45 11.69
CA ASP A 124 -5.50 1.52 12.39
C ASP A 124 -5.08 2.99 12.61
N TYR A 125 -5.27 3.83 11.61
CA TYR A 125 -5.04 5.27 11.71
C TYR A 125 -5.92 5.93 12.80
N VAL A 126 -7.22 5.64 12.82
CA VAL A 126 -8.14 6.20 13.84
C VAL A 126 -7.76 5.75 15.25
N ARG A 127 -7.39 4.49 15.43
CA ARG A 127 -6.94 3.98 16.74
C ARG A 127 -5.67 4.65 17.25
N ASP A 128 -4.77 5.04 16.37
CA ASP A 128 -3.57 5.77 16.76
C ASP A 128 -3.92 7.20 17.20
N GLN A 129 -4.85 7.88 16.53
CA GLN A 129 -5.37 9.19 16.94
C GLN A 129 -6.03 9.14 18.33
N GLU A 130 -6.83 8.12 18.60
CA GLU A 130 -7.48 7.96 19.91
C GLU A 130 -6.47 7.79 21.05
N LYS A 131 -5.35 7.10 20.81
CA LYS A 131 -4.28 6.94 21.80
C LYS A 131 -3.56 8.26 22.11
N GLU A 132 -3.35 9.11 21.10
CA GLU A 132 -2.70 10.42 21.30
C GLU A 132 -3.59 11.39 22.08
N VAL A 133 -4.90 11.36 21.86
CA VAL A 133 -5.87 12.21 22.58
C VAL A 133 -6.04 11.78 24.03
N ALA A 134 -5.80 10.50 24.34
CA ALA A 134 -5.94 9.94 25.69
C ALA A 134 -4.72 10.17 26.61
N LEU A 135 -3.65 10.78 26.14
CA LEU A 135 -2.43 11.12 26.89
C LEU A 135 -2.43 12.60 27.29
#